data_831440aecb28571f7bebe1ddab6f3adf
#
_entry.id   831440aecb28571f7bebe1ddab6f3adf
#
_cell.length_a   1.000
_cell.length_b   1.000
_cell.length_c   1.000
_cell.angle_alpha   90.00
_cell.angle_beta   90.00
_cell.angle_gamma   90.00
#
_symmetry.space_group_name_H-M   'P 1'
#
loop_
_entity.id
_entity.type
_entity.pdbx_description
1 polymer ?
#
loop_
_entity_poly.entity_id
_entity_poly.type
_entity_poly.pdbx_seq_one_letter_code
_entity_poly.pdbx_strand_id
1 'polypeptide(L)'
;MPRHAAVTETSPVRHLQAAAMTTQLSLFGDADAIDPAEVTEEVVRLGRTLPAAVHLGTSSWSFPGWTGLVFAPRNGKPASEQALARHGLRAYAAHPLLRTVSLDRTFYAPLTKGEFATYAAQVPDRFRFVVKAPAAFTDPVLRKPGSGEAARDNASFLDAAAAAATFVDPAVAGLGAKAGPLVFQFPPLGRRITADVPRITARIAAFMAVLRSRTPRSITLAVEIRDPELACSAFAAGLRDSGAAPCLAVHARMPPVVEQATAFGLDRADSPNPLVARWNLHAGHRYEEAKQAYFPFDRLVEEDVATREALASLAARAAARGRDVFITINNKAEGSAPCSVEKLAAAIAVVSTGDEA
;
A
#
# COMPACT_ATOMS: atom_id res chain seq x y z
N MET A 1 -23.51 41.26 59.83
CA MET A 1 -22.93 41.41 58.50
C MET A 1 -23.02 40.07 57.77
N PRO A 2 -24.00 39.84 56.88
CA PRO A 2 -24.05 38.59 56.12
C PRO A 2 -23.31 38.70 54.76
N ARG A 3 -22.64 37.64 54.38
CA ARG A 3 -21.90 37.49 53.14
C ARG A 3 -22.87 37.07 52.03
N HIS A 4 -22.92 37.82 50.94
CA HIS A 4 -23.62 37.44 49.69
C HIS A 4 -22.88 36.34 48.98
N ALA A 5 -23.61 35.22 48.71
CA ALA A 5 -23.22 34.18 47.79
C ALA A 5 -23.75 34.54 46.39
N ALA A 6 -22.85 34.59 45.41
CA ALA A 6 -23.21 34.77 44.01
C ALA A 6 -23.61 33.41 43.41
N VAL A 7 -24.86 33.33 42.98
CA VAL A 7 -25.36 32.19 42.21
C VAL A 7 -25.04 32.44 40.74
N THR A 8 -24.23 31.59 40.13
CA THR A 8 -24.00 31.58 38.68
C THR A 8 -25.09 30.75 38.01
N GLU A 9 -26.04 31.42 37.37
CA GLU A 9 -27.00 30.79 36.45
C GLU A 9 -26.27 30.31 35.20
N THR A 10 -26.19 29.01 35.03
CA THR A 10 -25.77 28.39 33.74
C THR A 10 -26.98 28.26 32.85
N SER A 11 -27.03 29.07 31.80
CA SER A 11 -28.12 29.14 30.83
C SER A 11 -28.20 27.86 29.98
N PRO A 12 -29.38 27.19 29.89
CA PRO A 12 -29.55 25.95 29.11
C PRO A 12 -29.62 26.16 27.58
N VAL A 13 -29.54 27.39 27.11
CA VAL A 13 -29.73 27.72 25.67
C VAL A 13 -28.53 27.39 24.81
N ARG A 14 -27.32 27.33 25.36
CA ARG A 14 -26.10 27.00 24.56
C ARG A 14 -25.98 25.53 24.15
N HIS A 15 -26.53 24.60 24.91
CA HIS A 15 -26.48 23.17 24.57
C HIS A 15 -27.48 22.76 23.48
N LEU A 16 -28.60 23.44 23.36
CA LEU A 16 -29.58 23.16 22.30
C LEU A 16 -29.14 23.70 20.94
N GLN A 17 -28.40 24.81 20.88
CA GLN A 17 -27.86 25.33 19.62
C GLN A 17 -26.69 24.46 19.08
N ALA A 18 -25.82 23.90 19.91
CA ALA A 18 -24.77 23.01 19.49
C ALA A 18 -25.31 21.68 18.95
N ALA A 19 -26.32 21.10 19.59
CA ALA A 19 -26.97 19.87 19.13
C ALA A 19 -27.73 20.08 17.81
N ALA A 20 -28.41 21.23 17.64
CA ALA A 20 -29.13 21.58 16.40
C ALA A 20 -28.14 21.82 15.22
N MET A 21 -26.99 22.45 15.46
CA MET A 21 -25.94 22.62 14.42
C MET A 21 -25.32 21.30 13.99
N THR A 22 -25.08 20.36 14.92
CA THR A 22 -24.52 19.04 14.59
C THR A 22 -25.52 18.19 13.77
N THR A 23 -26.84 18.30 14.09
CA THR A 23 -27.89 17.59 13.34
C THR A 23 -28.12 18.23 11.96
N GLN A 24 -27.94 19.54 11.80
CA GLN A 24 -28.13 20.24 10.52
C GLN A 24 -26.97 20.00 9.55
N LEU A 25 -25.74 19.76 10.03
CA LEU A 25 -24.59 19.37 9.20
C LEU A 25 -24.68 17.93 8.67
N SER A 26 -25.49 17.06 9.30
CA SER A 26 -25.73 15.68 8.82
C SER A 26 -26.86 15.59 7.78
N LEU A 27 -27.67 16.65 7.60
CA LEU A 27 -28.79 16.70 6.63
C LEU A 27 -28.37 17.16 5.23
N PHE A 28 -27.20 17.79 5.10
CA PHE A 28 -26.54 18.03 3.81
C PHE A 28 -25.43 16.98 3.65
N GLY A 29 -25.82 15.76 3.30
CA GLY A 29 -24.87 14.76 2.83
C GLY A 29 -24.04 15.40 1.72
N ASP A 30 -22.70 15.27 1.82
CA ASP A 30 -21.77 15.77 0.81
C ASP A 30 -22.25 15.21 -0.54
N ALA A 31 -22.80 16.08 -1.41
CA ALA A 31 -23.45 15.66 -2.65
C ALA A 31 -22.51 14.83 -3.54
N ASP A 32 -21.20 14.86 -3.24
CA ASP A 32 -20.16 14.13 -3.92
C ASP A 32 -19.64 12.90 -3.13
N ALA A 33 -20.21 12.60 -1.94
CA ALA A 33 -19.81 11.44 -1.16
C ALA A 33 -20.04 10.13 -1.93
N ILE A 34 -19.06 9.23 -1.84
CA ILE A 34 -19.14 7.85 -2.35
C ILE A 34 -19.43 6.94 -1.14
N ASP A 35 -20.51 6.18 -1.22
CA ASP A 35 -20.89 5.23 -0.18
C ASP A 35 -20.17 3.90 -0.38
N PRO A 36 -19.84 3.17 0.71
CA PRO A 36 -19.31 1.82 0.62
C PRO A 36 -20.39 0.86 0.11
N ALA A 37 -19.99 -0.18 -0.60
CA ALA A 37 -20.87 -1.29 -0.95
C ALA A 37 -21.26 -2.09 0.30
N GLU A 38 -22.43 -2.72 0.26
CA GLU A 38 -22.77 -3.78 1.20
C GLU A 38 -21.89 -4.99 0.95
N VAL A 39 -21.32 -5.53 2.01
CA VAL A 39 -20.46 -6.71 1.96
C VAL A 39 -21.15 -7.90 2.64
N THR A 40 -20.79 -9.12 2.23
CA THR A 40 -21.34 -10.35 2.80
C THR A 40 -20.91 -10.53 4.26
N GLU A 41 -21.71 -11.30 5.04
CA GLU A 41 -21.33 -11.67 6.41
C GLU A 41 -20.00 -12.41 6.46
N GLU A 42 -19.68 -13.19 5.44
CA GLU A 42 -18.40 -13.89 5.29
C GLU A 42 -17.22 -12.90 5.23
N VAL A 43 -17.31 -11.86 4.42
CA VAL A 43 -16.28 -10.79 4.34
C VAL A 43 -16.12 -10.07 5.68
N VAL A 44 -17.23 -9.80 6.40
CA VAL A 44 -17.19 -9.22 7.74
C VAL A 44 -16.49 -10.15 8.72
N ARG A 45 -16.82 -11.46 8.68
CA ARG A 45 -16.19 -12.49 9.53
C ARG A 45 -14.69 -12.57 9.26
N LEU A 46 -14.27 -12.70 7.99
CA LEU A 46 -12.86 -12.69 7.59
C LEU A 46 -12.13 -11.44 8.08
N GLY A 47 -12.77 -10.28 7.96
CA GLY A 47 -12.20 -9.04 8.46
C GLY A 47 -11.98 -9.02 9.98
N ARG A 48 -12.76 -9.77 10.75
CA ARG A 48 -12.59 -9.88 12.21
C ARG A 48 -11.53 -10.91 12.60
N THR A 49 -11.38 -11.99 11.82
CA THR A 49 -10.42 -13.07 12.11
C THR A 49 -9.02 -12.79 11.59
N LEU A 50 -8.88 -11.93 10.57
CA LEU A 50 -7.58 -11.57 10.01
C LEU A 50 -6.71 -10.88 11.08
N PRO A 51 -5.48 -11.36 11.36
CA PRO A 51 -4.60 -10.77 12.38
C PRO A 51 -4.44 -9.26 12.20
N ALA A 52 -4.33 -8.53 13.32
CA ALA A 52 -4.21 -7.06 13.30
C ALA A 52 -2.95 -6.58 12.55
N ALA A 53 -1.88 -7.36 12.58
CA ALA A 53 -0.63 -7.11 11.87
C ALA A 53 -0.75 -7.27 10.34
N VAL A 54 -1.86 -7.87 9.83
CA VAL A 54 -2.03 -8.12 8.39
C VAL A 54 -2.81 -6.97 7.75
N HIS A 55 -2.14 -6.24 6.86
CA HIS A 55 -2.68 -5.15 6.07
C HIS A 55 -2.77 -5.57 4.61
N LEU A 56 -3.95 -6.02 4.18
CA LEU A 56 -4.25 -6.33 2.78
C LEU A 56 -4.87 -5.11 2.11
N GLY A 57 -4.64 -4.95 0.82
CA GLY A 57 -5.21 -3.88 0.04
C GLY A 57 -4.79 -3.91 -1.42
N THR A 58 -4.96 -2.78 -2.09
CA THR A 58 -4.82 -2.70 -3.54
C THR A 58 -3.83 -1.61 -3.97
N SER A 59 -3.42 -1.63 -5.24
CA SER A 59 -2.47 -0.64 -5.78
C SER A 59 -3.11 0.72 -6.11
N SER A 60 -4.42 0.86 -5.98
CA SER A 60 -5.22 2.10 -6.10
C SER A 60 -6.64 1.81 -5.63
N TRP A 61 -7.50 2.83 -5.54
CA TRP A 61 -8.91 2.69 -5.15
C TRP A 61 -9.90 3.23 -6.19
N SER A 62 -9.49 3.80 -7.29
CA SER A 62 -10.35 4.56 -8.20
C SER A 62 -10.84 3.76 -9.41
N PHE A 63 -11.32 2.53 -9.20
CA PHE A 63 -11.81 1.67 -10.28
C PHE A 63 -13.34 1.57 -10.31
N PRO A 64 -14.03 2.10 -11.35
CA PRO A 64 -15.49 1.97 -11.51
C PRO A 64 -16.01 0.53 -11.51
N GLY A 65 -15.21 -0.43 -12.00
CA GLY A 65 -15.56 -1.85 -12.00
C GLY A 65 -15.70 -2.47 -10.60
N TRP A 66 -15.31 -1.77 -9.53
CA TRP A 66 -15.49 -2.23 -8.16
C TRP A 66 -16.85 -1.83 -7.55
N THR A 67 -17.76 -1.31 -8.37
CA THR A 67 -19.15 -1.04 -7.96
C THR A 67 -19.84 -2.36 -7.59
N GLY A 68 -20.45 -2.41 -6.41
CA GLY A 68 -21.01 -3.62 -5.81
C GLY A 68 -20.00 -4.48 -5.02
N LEU A 69 -18.69 -4.24 -5.20
CA LEU A 69 -17.63 -4.91 -4.43
C LEU A 69 -17.11 -4.01 -3.29
N VAL A 70 -16.80 -2.75 -3.62
CA VAL A 70 -16.20 -1.77 -2.71
C VAL A 70 -17.07 -0.52 -2.59
N PHE A 71 -17.70 -0.09 -3.69
CA PHE A 71 -18.49 1.12 -3.78
C PHE A 71 -19.94 0.81 -4.08
N ALA A 72 -20.86 1.47 -3.40
CA ALA A 72 -22.27 1.43 -3.77
C ALA A 72 -22.50 2.10 -5.13
N PRO A 73 -23.47 1.61 -5.94
CA PRO A 73 -23.86 2.30 -7.16
C PRO A 73 -24.53 3.63 -6.82
N ARG A 74 -24.20 4.67 -7.56
CA ARG A 74 -24.84 5.99 -7.42
C ARG A 74 -25.92 6.14 -8.48
N ASN A 75 -27.18 6.28 -8.07
CA ASN A 75 -28.33 6.29 -8.99
C ASN A 75 -28.34 5.07 -9.95
N GLY A 76 -28.00 3.91 -9.44
CA GLY A 76 -27.95 2.67 -10.20
C GLY A 76 -26.76 2.55 -11.19
N LYS A 77 -25.77 3.45 -11.13
CA LYS A 77 -24.62 3.47 -12.03
C LYS A 77 -23.29 3.51 -11.26
N PRO A 78 -22.20 3.01 -11.84
CA PRO A 78 -20.86 3.21 -11.31
C PRO A 78 -20.49 4.69 -11.22
N ALA A 79 -19.79 5.08 -10.15
CA ALA A 79 -19.15 6.39 -10.09
C ALA A 79 -17.96 6.44 -11.06
N SER A 80 -17.66 7.64 -11.60
CA SER A 80 -16.52 7.82 -12.50
C SER A 80 -15.17 7.62 -11.77
N GLU A 81 -14.13 7.24 -12.50
CA GLU A 81 -12.77 7.12 -11.95
C GLU A 81 -12.32 8.41 -11.25
N GLN A 82 -12.62 9.58 -11.83
CA GLN A 82 -12.29 10.88 -11.22
C GLN A 82 -13.03 11.12 -9.89
N ALA A 83 -14.32 10.78 -9.82
CA ALA A 83 -15.09 10.89 -8.59
C ALA A 83 -14.56 9.94 -7.52
N LEU A 84 -14.27 8.69 -7.87
CA LEU A 84 -13.64 7.72 -6.98
C LEU A 84 -12.27 8.17 -6.49
N ALA A 85 -11.43 8.73 -7.37
CA ALA A 85 -10.11 9.22 -7.00
C ALA A 85 -10.18 10.35 -5.97
N ARG A 86 -11.19 11.21 -6.05
CA ARG A 86 -11.37 12.36 -5.14
C ARG A 86 -12.09 11.99 -3.84
N HIS A 87 -13.14 11.16 -3.92
CA HIS A 87 -14.11 10.97 -2.85
C HIS A 87 -14.24 9.50 -2.39
N GLY A 88 -13.65 8.53 -3.10
CA GLY A 88 -13.83 7.10 -2.86
C GLY A 88 -13.01 6.52 -1.71
N LEU A 89 -11.93 7.19 -1.25
CA LEU A 89 -11.00 6.60 -0.29
C LEU A 89 -11.66 6.27 1.05
N ARG A 90 -12.62 7.07 1.51
CA ARG A 90 -13.37 6.82 2.75
C ARG A 90 -14.19 5.53 2.64
N ALA A 91 -14.91 5.35 1.53
CA ALA A 91 -15.69 4.14 1.26
C ALA A 91 -14.79 2.91 1.12
N TYR A 92 -13.66 3.05 0.41
CA TYR A 92 -12.64 2.01 0.30
C TYR A 92 -12.14 1.55 1.68
N ALA A 93 -11.80 2.48 2.56
CA ALA A 93 -11.27 2.19 3.88
C ALA A 93 -12.34 1.68 4.89
N ALA A 94 -13.63 1.77 4.54
CA ALA A 94 -14.73 1.17 5.30
C ALA A 94 -14.84 -0.36 5.06
N HIS A 95 -14.30 -0.87 3.94
CA HIS A 95 -14.33 -2.30 3.64
C HIS A 95 -13.50 -3.11 4.66
N PRO A 96 -14.04 -4.21 5.25
CA PRO A 96 -13.41 -4.92 6.38
C PRO A 96 -12.01 -5.47 6.09
N LEU A 97 -11.74 -5.88 4.84
CA LEU A 97 -10.48 -6.49 4.41
C LEU A 97 -9.46 -5.48 3.86
N LEU A 98 -9.91 -4.27 3.45
CA LEU A 98 -9.03 -3.28 2.82
C LEU A 98 -8.41 -2.37 3.90
N ARG A 99 -7.30 -2.83 4.47
CA ARG A 99 -6.59 -2.15 5.58
C ARG A 99 -5.40 -1.33 5.13
N THR A 100 -5.07 -1.40 3.85
CA THR A 100 -4.01 -0.60 3.21
C THR A 100 -4.36 -0.26 1.77
N VAL A 101 -3.67 0.73 1.21
CA VAL A 101 -3.68 1.02 -0.21
C VAL A 101 -2.31 1.58 -0.62
N SER A 102 -1.87 1.29 -1.84
CA SER A 102 -0.65 1.89 -2.39
C SER A 102 -0.94 3.24 -3.01
N LEU A 103 -0.20 4.27 -2.58
CA LEU A 103 -0.18 5.58 -3.21
C LEU A 103 0.85 5.58 -4.34
N ASP A 104 0.46 5.07 -5.52
CA ASP A 104 1.36 4.94 -6.67
C ASP A 104 1.51 6.25 -7.47
N ARG A 105 0.61 7.24 -7.28
CA ARG A 105 0.74 8.56 -7.95
C ARG A 105 2.02 9.30 -7.57
N THR A 106 2.55 9.07 -6.39
CA THR A 106 3.83 9.64 -5.92
C THR A 106 5.02 9.21 -6.77
N PHE A 107 4.91 8.11 -7.52
CA PHE A 107 5.93 7.68 -8.48
C PHE A 107 6.18 8.69 -9.59
N TYR A 108 5.14 9.42 -10.01
CA TYR A 108 5.21 10.40 -11.09
C TYR A 108 5.55 11.81 -10.59
N ALA A 109 5.06 12.18 -9.42
CA ALA A 109 5.31 13.47 -8.80
C ALA A 109 5.22 13.36 -7.28
N PRO A 110 6.16 13.96 -6.52
CA PRO A 110 6.10 14.01 -5.07
C PRO A 110 4.81 14.69 -4.60
N LEU A 111 4.30 14.26 -3.45
CA LEU A 111 3.20 14.92 -2.75
C LEU A 111 3.72 15.79 -1.62
N THR A 112 3.01 16.88 -1.35
CA THR A 112 3.26 17.74 -0.20
C THR A 112 2.78 17.09 1.10
N LYS A 113 3.28 17.56 2.24
CA LYS A 113 2.77 17.19 3.57
C LYS A 113 1.25 17.38 3.67
N GLY A 114 0.71 18.48 3.13
CA GLY A 114 -0.73 18.77 3.17
C GLY A 114 -1.56 17.75 2.38
N GLU A 115 -1.10 17.33 1.20
CA GLU A 115 -1.78 16.30 0.40
C GLU A 115 -1.76 14.95 1.12
N PHE A 116 -0.64 14.56 1.74
CA PHE A 116 -0.59 13.34 2.56
C PHE A 116 -1.53 13.43 3.77
N ALA A 117 -1.60 14.57 4.45
CA ALA A 117 -2.52 14.78 5.56
C ALA A 117 -3.99 14.68 5.13
N THR A 118 -4.32 15.15 3.92
CA THR A 118 -5.67 15.02 3.34
C THR A 118 -6.04 13.56 3.13
N TYR A 119 -5.11 12.70 2.67
CA TYR A 119 -5.36 11.25 2.61
C TYR A 119 -5.52 10.63 4.00
N ALA A 120 -4.63 10.97 4.92
CA ALA A 120 -4.69 10.45 6.28
C ALA A 120 -6.02 10.77 7.00
N ALA A 121 -6.59 11.94 6.75
CA ALA A 121 -7.86 12.36 7.35
C ALA A 121 -9.08 11.55 6.86
N GLN A 122 -8.98 10.86 5.73
CA GLN A 122 -10.10 10.12 5.12
C GLN A 122 -10.23 8.67 5.61
N VAL A 123 -9.24 8.14 6.31
CA VAL A 123 -9.17 6.72 6.68
C VAL A 123 -9.11 6.54 8.21
N PRO A 124 -9.57 5.40 8.75
CA PRO A 124 -9.53 5.12 10.19
C PRO A 124 -8.09 4.94 10.71
N ASP A 125 -7.89 5.03 12.04
CA ASP A 125 -6.58 4.99 12.67
C ASP A 125 -5.81 3.67 12.44
N ARG A 126 -6.53 2.57 12.24
CA ARG A 126 -5.95 1.25 11.92
C ARG A 126 -5.39 1.15 10.49
N PHE A 127 -5.77 2.08 9.61
CA PHE A 127 -5.38 2.04 8.20
C PHE A 127 -3.92 2.47 8.01
N ARG A 128 -3.23 1.84 7.07
CA ARG A 128 -1.84 2.17 6.72
C ARG A 128 -1.72 2.40 5.22
N PHE A 129 -0.91 3.39 4.84
CA PHE A 129 -0.60 3.64 3.43
C PHE A 129 0.73 3.00 3.04
N VAL A 130 0.74 2.22 1.99
CA VAL A 130 1.97 1.88 1.27
C VAL A 130 2.24 3.02 0.29
N VAL A 131 3.42 3.62 0.33
CA VAL A 131 3.72 4.80 -0.51
C VAL A 131 4.87 4.49 -1.43
N LYS A 132 4.64 4.59 -2.73
CA LYS A 132 5.67 4.33 -3.74
C LYS A 132 6.56 5.57 -3.92
N ALA A 133 7.87 5.40 -3.82
CA ALA A 133 8.83 6.48 -4.01
C ALA A 133 8.82 7.01 -5.46
N PRO A 134 9.13 8.31 -5.66
CA PRO A 134 9.25 8.89 -7.00
C PRO A 134 10.31 8.19 -7.85
N ALA A 135 9.99 7.97 -9.12
CA ALA A 135 10.91 7.36 -10.10
C ALA A 135 12.23 8.14 -10.23
N ALA A 136 12.20 9.43 -9.97
CA ALA A 136 13.38 10.29 -9.99
C ALA A 136 14.54 9.75 -9.13
N PHE A 137 14.25 9.00 -8.05
CA PHE A 137 15.27 8.47 -7.15
C PHE A 137 15.63 7.02 -7.41
N THR A 138 14.80 6.29 -8.15
CA THR A 138 14.94 4.83 -8.34
C THR A 138 15.21 4.41 -9.79
N ASP A 139 14.95 5.28 -10.77
CA ASP A 139 15.26 5.00 -12.18
C ASP A 139 16.58 5.69 -12.57
N PRO A 140 17.61 4.91 -12.99
CA PRO A 140 18.90 5.49 -13.42
C PRO A 140 18.79 6.28 -14.73
N VAL A 141 17.65 6.21 -15.42
CA VAL A 141 17.46 6.78 -16.74
C VAL A 141 16.18 7.60 -16.81
N LEU A 142 16.30 8.84 -17.25
CA LEU A 142 15.15 9.68 -17.57
C LEU A 142 14.59 9.29 -18.95
N ARG A 143 13.32 8.89 -18.98
CA ARG A 143 12.56 8.63 -20.21
C ARG A 143 11.39 9.58 -20.30
N LYS A 144 11.23 10.28 -21.41
CA LYS A 144 10.01 11.05 -21.69
C LYS A 144 9.02 10.14 -22.43
N PRO A 145 7.90 9.77 -21.83
CA PRO A 145 6.90 8.96 -22.50
C PRO A 145 6.44 9.60 -23.82
N GLY A 146 6.45 8.85 -24.91
CA GLY A 146 5.92 9.29 -26.22
C GLY A 146 6.78 10.29 -26.98
N SER A 147 7.96 10.70 -26.50
CA SER A 147 8.79 11.71 -27.17
C SER A 147 9.71 11.14 -28.25
N GLY A 148 9.99 9.84 -28.28
CA GLY A 148 11.01 9.23 -29.13
C GLY A 148 12.46 9.67 -28.82
N GLU A 149 12.66 10.53 -27.82
CA GLU A 149 13.97 11.00 -27.40
C GLU A 149 14.80 9.86 -26.77
N ALA A 150 16.11 9.87 -27.02
CA ALA A 150 17.04 8.97 -26.36
C ALA A 150 16.98 9.15 -24.84
N ALA A 151 17.03 8.04 -24.13
CA ALA A 151 17.10 8.02 -22.67
C ALA A 151 18.38 8.72 -22.21
N ARG A 152 18.28 9.56 -21.17
CA ARG A 152 19.41 10.29 -20.57
C ARG A 152 19.69 9.76 -19.17
N ASP A 153 20.94 9.82 -18.73
CA ASP A 153 21.32 9.50 -17.37
C ASP A 153 20.56 10.42 -16.39
N ASN A 154 20.03 9.83 -15.32
CA ASN A 154 19.29 10.56 -14.29
C ASN A 154 20.25 10.97 -13.15
N ALA A 155 20.55 12.25 -13.07
CA ALA A 155 21.42 12.79 -12.02
C ALA A 155 20.85 12.65 -10.60
N SER A 156 19.52 12.51 -10.46
CA SER A 156 18.85 12.31 -9.16
C SER A 156 18.81 10.85 -8.72
N PHE A 157 19.32 9.92 -9.53
CA PHE A 157 19.33 8.50 -9.19
C PHE A 157 20.16 8.23 -7.93
N LEU A 158 19.49 7.73 -6.88
CA LEU A 158 20.06 7.50 -5.55
C LEU A 158 20.51 8.80 -4.83
N ASP A 159 19.92 9.95 -5.14
CA ASP A 159 20.08 11.18 -4.36
C ASP A 159 19.25 11.09 -3.08
N ALA A 160 19.92 10.67 -2.00
CA ALA A 160 19.27 10.47 -0.71
C ALA A 160 18.84 11.80 -0.05
N ALA A 161 19.56 12.90 -0.29
CA ALA A 161 19.20 14.20 0.28
C ALA A 161 17.92 14.73 -0.33
N ALA A 162 17.82 14.69 -1.67
CA ALA A 162 16.62 15.10 -2.39
C ALA A 162 15.43 14.16 -2.08
N ALA A 163 15.65 12.83 -2.02
CA ALA A 163 14.62 11.86 -1.68
C ALA A 163 14.08 12.07 -0.25
N ALA A 164 14.95 12.35 0.71
CA ALA A 164 14.55 12.67 2.07
C ALA A 164 13.68 13.92 2.11
N ALA A 165 14.15 15.04 1.54
CA ALA A 165 13.49 16.32 1.62
C ALA A 165 12.15 16.38 0.86
N THR A 166 12.06 15.73 -0.32
CA THR A 166 10.90 15.87 -1.20
C THR A 166 9.91 14.71 -1.13
N PHE A 167 10.29 13.58 -0.51
CA PHE A 167 9.44 12.40 -0.41
C PHE A 167 9.28 11.89 1.01
N VAL A 168 10.39 11.52 1.68
CA VAL A 168 10.30 10.87 3.01
C VAL A 168 9.74 11.81 4.06
N ASP A 169 10.32 13.01 4.22
CA ASP A 169 9.90 13.98 5.23
C ASP A 169 8.44 14.40 5.06
N PRO A 170 7.95 14.76 3.84
CA PRO A 170 6.53 15.06 3.62
C PRO A 170 5.59 13.87 3.90
N ALA A 171 5.97 12.65 3.51
CA ALA A 171 5.16 11.46 3.72
C ALA A 171 5.04 11.14 5.22
N VAL A 172 6.15 11.13 5.94
CA VAL A 172 6.19 10.90 7.40
C VAL A 172 5.38 11.96 8.15
N ALA A 173 5.62 13.25 7.84
CA ALA A 173 4.95 14.34 8.52
C ALA A 173 3.46 14.48 8.18
N GLY A 174 3.04 14.06 6.98
CA GLY A 174 1.65 14.18 6.53
C GLY A 174 0.80 12.97 6.90
N LEU A 175 1.33 11.76 6.81
CA LEU A 175 0.61 10.53 7.15
C LEU A 175 0.64 10.22 8.66
N GLY A 176 1.69 10.64 9.36
CA GLY A 176 1.86 10.36 10.79
C GLY A 176 1.80 8.85 11.09
N ALA A 177 0.99 8.44 12.05
CA ALA A 177 0.81 7.05 12.44
C ALA A 177 0.18 6.16 11.32
N LYS A 178 -0.37 6.76 10.26
CA LYS A 178 -0.95 6.04 9.13
C LYS A 178 0.06 5.75 8.02
N ALA A 179 1.32 6.19 8.17
CA ALA A 179 2.40 5.79 7.29
C ALA A 179 2.73 4.30 7.48
N GLY A 180 2.57 3.52 6.45
CA GLY A 180 3.07 2.16 6.32
C GLY A 180 4.41 2.14 5.56
N PRO A 181 4.70 1.10 4.78
CA PRO A 181 5.94 1.02 4.03
C PRO A 181 6.11 2.12 2.98
N LEU A 182 7.29 2.75 2.97
CA LEU A 182 7.75 3.58 1.88
C LEU A 182 8.53 2.68 0.92
N VAL A 183 7.97 2.42 -0.28
CA VAL A 183 8.50 1.43 -1.22
C VAL A 183 9.31 2.11 -2.33
N PHE A 184 10.60 1.83 -2.35
CA PHE A 184 11.53 2.26 -3.39
C PHE A 184 11.60 1.18 -4.46
N GLN A 185 10.77 1.32 -5.50
CA GLN A 185 10.74 0.37 -6.61
C GLN A 185 11.76 0.77 -7.67
N PHE A 186 12.77 -0.08 -7.85
CA PHE A 186 13.74 0.02 -8.94
C PHE A 186 13.18 -0.66 -10.20
N PRO A 187 13.09 0.06 -11.34
CA PRO A 187 12.78 -0.57 -12.62
C PRO A 187 13.95 -1.46 -13.05
N PRO A 188 13.84 -2.22 -14.14
CA PRO A 188 14.99 -2.92 -14.69
C PRO A 188 16.17 -1.97 -14.90
N LEU A 189 17.26 -2.18 -14.14
CA LEU A 189 18.44 -1.31 -14.12
C LEU A 189 19.31 -1.51 -15.36
N GLY A 190 19.14 -2.66 -16.03
CA GLY A 190 19.88 -3.03 -17.21
C GLY A 190 21.27 -3.62 -16.92
N ARG A 191 21.77 -4.44 -17.86
CA ARG A 191 23.01 -5.23 -17.72
C ARG A 191 24.25 -4.40 -17.36
N ARG A 192 24.33 -3.15 -17.80
CA ARG A 192 25.46 -2.26 -17.46
C ARG A 192 25.60 -2.04 -15.95
N ILE A 193 24.47 -2.03 -15.24
CA ILE A 193 24.44 -1.82 -13.78
C ILE A 193 24.45 -3.16 -13.05
N THR A 194 23.65 -4.13 -13.50
CA THR A 194 23.50 -5.44 -12.82
C THR A 194 24.67 -6.38 -13.08
N ALA A 195 25.60 -6.07 -14.00
CA ALA A 195 26.85 -6.83 -14.16
C ALA A 195 27.73 -6.84 -12.89
N ASP A 196 27.57 -5.84 -12.02
CA ASP A 196 28.28 -5.75 -10.74
C ASP A 196 27.25 -5.66 -9.59
N VAL A 197 26.68 -6.80 -9.24
CA VAL A 197 25.68 -6.93 -8.15
C VAL A 197 26.23 -6.39 -6.82
N PRO A 198 27.46 -6.69 -6.38
CA PRO A 198 28.00 -6.10 -5.15
C PRO A 198 28.00 -4.57 -5.14
N ARG A 199 28.42 -3.97 -6.24
CA ARG A 199 28.51 -2.51 -6.37
C ARG A 199 27.14 -1.85 -6.32
N ILE A 200 26.15 -2.33 -7.07
CA ILE A 200 24.82 -1.74 -7.03
C ILE A 200 24.12 -1.98 -5.70
N THR A 201 24.34 -3.15 -5.08
CA THR A 201 23.86 -3.44 -3.73
C THR A 201 24.41 -2.43 -2.71
N ALA A 202 25.72 -2.19 -2.72
CA ALA A 202 26.35 -1.23 -1.82
C ALA A 202 25.81 0.20 -2.04
N ARG A 203 25.56 0.61 -3.28
CA ARG A 203 24.99 1.93 -3.59
C ARG A 203 23.55 2.08 -3.09
N ILE A 204 22.70 1.07 -3.31
CA ILE A 204 21.33 1.06 -2.82
C ILE A 204 21.32 1.02 -1.28
N ALA A 205 22.15 0.20 -0.67
CA ALA A 205 22.26 0.14 0.81
C ALA A 205 22.70 1.49 1.40
N ALA A 206 23.70 2.15 0.82
CA ALA A 206 24.12 3.48 1.27
C ALA A 206 23.01 4.53 1.15
N PHE A 207 22.27 4.53 0.03
CA PHE A 207 21.10 5.38 -0.16
C PHE A 207 20.03 5.12 0.92
N MET A 208 19.69 3.86 1.18
CA MET A 208 18.70 3.48 2.18
C MET A 208 19.13 3.80 3.61
N ALA A 209 20.42 3.66 3.94
CA ALA A 209 20.95 4.01 5.25
C ALA A 209 20.79 5.50 5.59
N VAL A 210 21.03 6.38 4.62
CA VAL A 210 20.79 7.82 4.78
C VAL A 210 19.30 8.09 5.02
N LEU A 211 18.41 7.49 4.24
CA LEU A 211 16.98 7.65 4.42
C LEU A 211 16.50 7.07 5.77
N ARG A 212 17.08 5.95 6.21
CA ARG A 212 16.78 5.33 7.51
C ARG A 212 17.06 6.27 8.68
N SER A 213 18.13 7.05 8.61
CA SER A 213 18.47 8.03 9.66
C SER A 213 17.43 9.13 9.82
N ARG A 214 16.62 9.38 8.82
CA ARG A 214 15.56 10.42 8.80
C ARG A 214 14.15 9.86 8.98
N THR A 215 14.00 8.54 9.02
CA THR A 215 12.68 7.89 9.08
C THR A 215 12.46 7.27 10.47
N PRO A 216 11.32 7.48 11.15
CA PRO A 216 11.00 6.77 12.39
C PRO A 216 11.09 5.25 12.21
N ARG A 217 11.57 4.54 13.23
CA ARG A 217 11.72 3.06 13.16
C ARG A 217 10.39 2.32 12.98
N SER A 218 9.27 2.94 13.34
CA SER A 218 7.92 2.41 13.12
C SER A 218 7.49 2.41 11.66
N ILE A 219 8.21 3.12 10.77
CA ILE A 219 7.91 3.17 9.34
C ILE A 219 8.93 2.31 8.59
N THR A 220 8.45 1.35 7.84
CA THR A 220 9.28 0.47 7.02
C THR A 220 9.79 1.18 5.78
N LEU A 221 11.10 1.15 5.53
CA LEU A 221 11.66 1.43 4.22
C LEU A 221 11.78 0.10 3.48
N ALA A 222 11.13 -0.04 2.33
CA ALA A 222 11.13 -1.28 1.57
C ALA A 222 11.72 -1.07 0.17
N VAL A 223 12.45 -2.05 -0.34
CA VAL A 223 13.06 -2.01 -1.67
C VAL A 223 12.47 -3.10 -2.55
N GLU A 224 11.83 -2.71 -3.65
CA GLU A 224 11.30 -3.59 -4.68
C GLU A 224 12.21 -3.55 -5.90
N ILE A 225 12.65 -4.71 -6.37
CA ILE A 225 13.52 -4.86 -7.55
C ILE A 225 12.80 -5.50 -8.72
N ARG A 226 13.32 -5.29 -9.94
CA ARG A 226 12.84 -5.87 -11.21
C ARG A 226 13.92 -6.61 -11.99
N ASP A 227 15.08 -6.79 -11.38
CA ASP A 227 16.23 -7.55 -11.93
C ASP A 227 16.41 -8.81 -11.08
N PRO A 228 16.16 -10.01 -11.63
CA PRO A 228 16.25 -11.28 -10.91
C PRO A 228 17.63 -11.52 -10.27
N GLU A 229 18.69 -10.98 -10.87
CA GLU A 229 20.06 -11.11 -10.39
C GLU A 229 20.28 -10.49 -9.01
N LEU A 230 19.43 -9.51 -8.64
CA LEU A 230 19.42 -8.90 -7.31
C LEU A 230 18.60 -9.70 -6.28
N ALA A 231 17.84 -10.71 -6.69
CA ALA A 231 17.12 -11.57 -5.76
C ALA A 231 18.09 -12.59 -5.13
N CYS A 232 18.99 -12.11 -4.28
CA CYS A 232 20.02 -12.92 -3.64
C CYS A 232 20.27 -12.50 -2.18
N SER A 233 20.90 -13.41 -1.41
CA SER A 233 21.19 -13.20 0.01
C SER A 233 22.14 -12.02 0.26
N ALA A 234 23.06 -11.74 -0.64
CA ALA A 234 23.97 -10.59 -0.53
C ALA A 234 23.20 -9.26 -0.60
N PHE A 235 22.22 -9.15 -1.52
CA PHE A 235 21.35 -7.99 -1.61
C PHE A 235 20.49 -7.82 -0.34
N ALA A 236 19.90 -8.93 0.14
CA ALA A 236 19.10 -8.93 1.37
C ALA A 236 19.93 -8.50 2.59
N ALA A 237 21.18 -8.96 2.69
CA ALA A 237 22.10 -8.55 3.74
C ALA A 237 22.39 -7.03 3.69
N GLY A 238 22.70 -6.50 2.52
CA GLY A 238 22.93 -5.06 2.34
C GLY A 238 21.72 -4.21 2.72
N LEU A 239 20.49 -4.66 2.39
CA LEU A 239 19.25 -3.99 2.81
C LEU A 239 19.08 -4.03 4.34
N ARG A 240 19.25 -5.19 4.96
CA ARG A 240 19.13 -5.34 6.41
C ARG A 240 20.12 -4.44 7.13
N ASP A 241 21.37 -4.41 6.71
CA ASP A 241 22.42 -3.59 7.34
C ASP A 241 22.15 -2.08 7.18
N SER A 242 21.44 -1.69 6.11
CA SER A 242 20.96 -0.31 5.92
C SER A 242 19.66 0.02 6.68
N GLY A 243 19.03 -0.95 7.33
CA GLY A 243 17.75 -0.80 8.00
C GLY A 243 16.55 -0.74 7.06
N ALA A 244 16.68 -1.28 5.85
CA ALA A 244 15.61 -1.45 4.88
C ALA A 244 15.18 -2.92 4.79
N ALA A 245 13.94 -3.16 4.35
CA ALA A 245 13.39 -4.47 4.10
C ALA A 245 13.30 -4.77 2.58
N PRO A 246 13.47 -6.01 2.14
CA PRO A 246 13.11 -6.37 0.78
C PRO A 246 11.60 -6.41 0.61
N CYS A 247 11.11 -5.99 -0.56
CA CYS A 247 9.72 -6.11 -0.98
C CYS A 247 9.60 -7.22 -2.03
N LEU A 248 8.75 -8.22 -1.78
CA LEU A 248 8.45 -9.27 -2.75
C LEU A 248 7.67 -8.66 -3.93
N ALA A 249 8.13 -8.93 -5.13
CA ALA A 249 7.53 -8.42 -6.36
C ALA A 249 6.93 -9.58 -7.17
N VAL A 250 5.59 -9.70 -7.21
CA VAL A 250 4.95 -10.62 -8.15
C VAL A 250 4.82 -9.92 -9.49
N HIS A 251 5.68 -10.30 -10.41
CA HIS A 251 5.82 -9.67 -11.72
C HIS A 251 6.53 -10.63 -12.69
N ALA A 252 6.15 -10.61 -13.98
CA ALA A 252 6.66 -11.52 -15.02
C ALA A 252 8.19 -11.62 -15.14
N ARG A 253 8.94 -10.63 -14.66
CA ARG A 253 10.41 -10.61 -14.70
C ARG A 253 11.07 -11.21 -13.46
N MET A 254 10.31 -11.44 -12.41
CA MET A 254 10.86 -11.89 -11.12
C MET A 254 10.64 -13.39 -10.89
N PRO A 255 11.49 -14.05 -10.12
CA PRO A 255 11.26 -15.42 -9.69
C PRO A 255 9.95 -15.56 -8.90
N PRO A 256 9.43 -16.77 -8.76
CA PRO A 256 8.29 -17.04 -7.87
C PRO A 256 8.48 -16.49 -6.45
N VAL A 257 7.39 -16.12 -5.78
CA VAL A 257 7.38 -15.49 -4.44
C VAL A 257 8.18 -16.32 -3.43
N VAL A 258 8.06 -17.65 -3.49
CA VAL A 258 8.78 -18.56 -2.56
C VAL A 258 10.28 -18.43 -2.73
N GLU A 259 10.76 -18.42 -3.96
CA GLU A 259 12.19 -18.27 -4.25
C GLU A 259 12.73 -16.92 -3.79
N GLN A 260 11.97 -15.84 -4.04
CA GLN A 260 12.31 -14.50 -3.53
C GLN A 260 12.37 -14.49 -2.00
N ALA A 261 11.36 -15.09 -1.33
CA ALA A 261 11.29 -15.14 0.12
C ALA A 261 12.50 -15.86 0.73
N THR A 262 12.90 -16.97 0.13
CA THR A 262 14.10 -17.74 0.55
C THR A 262 15.38 -16.94 0.28
N ALA A 263 15.54 -16.36 -0.90
CA ALA A 263 16.70 -15.53 -1.24
C ALA A 263 16.87 -14.33 -0.30
N PHE A 264 15.75 -13.76 0.16
CA PHE A 264 15.75 -12.62 1.07
C PHE A 264 15.69 -13.02 2.57
N GLY A 265 15.55 -14.31 2.87
CA GLY A 265 15.43 -14.82 4.24
C GLY A 265 14.16 -14.38 4.96
N LEU A 266 13.09 -14.09 4.22
CA LEU A 266 11.79 -13.69 4.77
C LEU A 266 10.98 -14.88 5.31
N ASP A 267 11.27 -16.08 4.81
CA ASP A 267 10.71 -17.37 5.25
C ASP A 267 11.31 -17.86 6.58
N ARG A 268 12.44 -17.29 7.01
CA ARG A 268 13.12 -17.69 8.24
C ARG A 268 12.38 -17.24 9.49
N ALA A 269 12.45 -18.05 10.53
CA ALA A 269 11.81 -17.77 11.81
C ALA A 269 12.39 -16.53 12.50
N ASP A 270 13.70 -16.30 12.35
CA ASP A 270 14.46 -15.20 12.94
C ASP A 270 14.51 -13.92 12.09
N SER A 271 13.74 -13.87 10.99
CA SER A 271 13.70 -12.69 10.14
C SER A 271 13.13 -11.48 10.90
N PRO A 272 13.87 -10.37 11.02
CA PRO A 272 13.42 -9.17 11.74
C PRO A 272 12.51 -8.28 10.86
N ASN A 273 12.45 -8.55 9.56
CA ASN A 273 11.78 -7.67 8.60
C ASN A 273 10.26 -7.90 8.58
N PRO A 274 9.45 -6.86 8.41
CA PRO A 274 8.06 -7.00 8.02
C PRO A 274 7.97 -7.70 6.65
N LEU A 275 6.85 -8.35 6.38
CA LEU A 275 6.56 -8.88 5.06
C LEU A 275 5.91 -7.79 4.20
N VAL A 276 6.61 -7.32 3.20
CA VAL A 276 6.06 -6.39 2.21
C VAL A 276 6.00 -7.09 0.87
N ALA A 277 4.83 -7.13 0.23
CA ALA A 277 4.64 -7.74 -1.08
C ALA A 277 3.75 -6.88 -1.98
N ARG A 278 4.10 -6.81 -3.24
CA ARG A 278 3.29 -6.14 -4.26
C ARG A 278 2.99 -7.13 -5.39
N TRP A 279 1.73 -7.55 -5.46
CA TRP A 279 1.23 -8.46 -6.49
C TRP A 279 0.71 -7.64 -7.67
N ASN A 280 1.60 -7.33 -8.59
CA ASN A 280 1.36 -6.35 -9.64
C ASN A 280 0.79 -6.94 -10.93
N LEU A 281 1.05 -8.22 -11.20
CA LEU A 281 0.74 -8.85 -12.47
C LEU A 281 0.66 -10.36 -12.28
N HIS A 282 -0.23 -11.02 -13.02
CA HIS A 282 -0.25 -12.48 -13.12
C HIS A 282 1.07 -13.02 -13.69
N ALA A 283 1.56 -14.13 -13.14
CA ALA A 283 2.77 -14.78 -13.64
C ALA A 283 2.60 -15.15 -15.13
N GLY A 284 3.58 -14.80 -15.97
CA GLY A 284 3.56 -15.12 -17.40
C GLY A 284 2.85 -14.09 -18.30
N HIS A 285 2.10 -13.15 -17.75
CA HIS A 285 1.41 -12.12 -18.54
C HIS A 285 2.24 -10.86 -18.75
N ARG A 286 1.92 -10.14 -19.85
CA ARG A 286 2.38 -8.77 -20.07
C ARG A 286 1.34 -7.78 -19.56
N TYR A 287 1.80 -6.60 -19.14
CA TYR A 287 0.97 -5.58 -18.52
C TYR A 287 -0.26 -5.17 -19.35
N GLU A 288 -0.07 -4.87 -20.63
CA GLU A 288 -1.17 -4.42 -21.50
C GLU A 288 -2.13 -5.57 -21.87
N GLU A 289 -1.62 -6.79 -22.00
CA GLU A 289 -2.44 -7.99 -22.26
C GLU A 289 -3.39 -8.25 -21.09
N ALA A 290 -2.86 -8.29 -19.85
CA ALA A 290 -3.69 -8.47 -18.66
C ALA A 290 -4.67 -7.32 -18.45
N LYS A 291 -4.28 -6.07 -18.78
CA LYS A 291 -5.16 -4.91 -18.66
C LYS A 291 -6.36 -5.02 -19.59
N GLN A 292 -6.16 -5.46 -20.83
CA GLN A 292 -7.25 -5.63 -21.81
C GLN A 292 -8.12 -6.83 -21.48
N ALA A 293 -7.50 -7.96 -21.10
CA ALA A 293 -8.23 -9.20 -20.81
C ALA A 293 -9.11 -9.08 -19.55
N TYR A 294 -8.68 -8.31 -18.55
CA TYR A 294 -9.33 -8.26 -17.25
C TYR A 294 -10.26 -7.06 -17.05
N PHE A 295 -10.26 -6.10 -17.98
CA PHE A 295 -11.20 -4.98 -17.92
C PHE A 295 -12.65 -5.49 -17.97
N PRO A 296 -13.59 -4.96 -17.16
CA PRO A 296 -13.53 -3.75 -16.32
C PRO A 296 -13.02 -3.98 -14.87
N PHE A 297 -12.41 -5.10 -14.53
CA PHE A 297 -11.85 -5.43 -13.22
C PHE A 297 -12.89 -5.71 -12.13
N ASP A 298 -14.04 -6.23 -12.52
CA ASP A 298 -15.21 -6.47 -11.66
C ASP A 298 -15.27 -7.89 -11.09
N ARG A 299 -14.42 -8.81 -11.55
CA ARG A 299 -14.38 -10.21 -11.13
C ARG A 299 -13.00 -10.81 -11.32
N LEU A 300 -12.77 -11.97 -10.71
CA LEU A 300 -11.63 -12.82 -11.06
C LEU A 300 -11.82 -13.37 -12.47
N VAL A 301 -10.77 -13.29 -13.29
CA VAL A 301 -10.73 -13.78 -14.67
C VAL A 301 -9.78 -14.96 -14.79
N GLU A 302 -8.61 -14.85 -14.16
CA GLU A 302 -7.59 -15.89 -14.17
C GLU A 302 -6.93 -15.93 -12.78
N GLU A 303 -7.16 -17.01 -12.04
CA GLU A 303 -6.68 -17.15 -10.68
C GLU A 303 -5.25 -17.69 -10.65
N ASP A 304 -4.35 -17.02 -9.91
CA ASP A 304 -3.00 -17.49 -9.61
C ASP A 304 -2.96 -18.09 -8.21
N VAL A 305 -3.51 -19.30 -8.11
CA VAL A 305 -3.66 -20.04 -6.84
C VAL A 305 -2.30 -20.27 -6.17
N ALA A 306 -1.27 -20.60 -6.96
CA ALA A 306 0.07 -20.87 -6.43
C ALA A 306 0.69 -19.62 -5.75
N THR A 307 0.60 -18.46 -6.37
CA THR A 307 1.06 -17.20 -5.77
C THR A 307 0.23 -16.86 -4.53
N ARG A 308 -1.09 -17.06 -4.58
CA ARG A 308 -1.99 -16.78 -3.45
C ARG A 308 -1.66 -17.63 -2.23
N GLU A 309 -1.47 -18.95 -2.41
CA GLU A 309 -1.11 -19.88 -1.34
C GLU A 309 0.26 -19.57 -0.75
N ALA A 310 1.23 -19.24 -1.59
CA ALA A 310 2.56 -18.84 -1.17
C ALA A 310 2.52 -17.56 -0.32
N LEU A 311 1.81 -16.53 -0.77
CA LEU A 311 1.63 -15.28 -0.02
C LEU A 311 0.86 -15.51 1.28
N ALA A 312 -0.17 -16.35 1.28
CA ALA A 312 -0.95 -16.69 2.47
C ALA A 312 -0.07 -17.35 3.54
N SER A 313 0.70 -18.37 3.15
CA SER A 313 1.63 -19.06 4.04
C SER A 313 2.70 -18.13 4.62
N LEU A 314 3.29 -17.27 3.80
CA LEU A 314 4.27 -16.26 4.27
C LEU A 314 3.64 -15.26 5.22
N ALA A 315 2.43 -14.78 4.91
CA ALA A 315 1.69 -13.81 5.72
C ALA A 315 1.29 -14.38 7.09
N ALA A 316 0.73 -15.58 7.13
CA ALA A 316 0.35 -16.26 8.36
C ALA A 316 1.57 -16.47 9.27
N ARG A 317 2.67 -17.02 8.74
CA ARG A 317 3.91 -17.19 9.51
C ARG A 317 4.54 -15.89 9.98
N ALA A 318 4.48 -14.82 9.19
CA ALA A 318 4.98 -13.51 9.59
C ALA A 318 4.14 -12.93 10.73
N ALA A 319 2.81 -12.96 10.59
CA ALA A 319 1.88 -12.45 11.59
C ALA A 319 1.95 -13.21 12.91
N ALA A 320 2.05 -14.55 12.87
CA ALA A 320 2.22 -15.40 14.05
C ALA A 320 3.50 -15.07 14.85
N ARG A 321 4.49 -14.46 14.21
CA ARG A 321 5.73 -13.99 14.83
C ARG A 321 5.73 -12.49 15.20
N GLY A 322 4.55 -11.85 15.18
CA GLY A 322 4.40 -10.44 15.50
C GLY A 322 5.01 -9.49 14.46
N ARG A 323 5.27 -9.96 13.23
CA ARG A 323 5.75 -9.11 12.14
C ARG A 323 4.59 -8.51 11.38
N ASP A 324 4.67 -7.23 11.06
CA ASP A 324 3.71 -6.58 10.18
C ASP A 324 3.76 -7.17 8.76
N VAL A 325 2.59 -7.29 8.16
CA VAL A 325 2.39 -7.80 6.80
C VAL A 325 1.66 -6.76 5.97
N PHE A 326 2.25 -6.37 4.85
CA PHE A 326 1.66 -5.45 3.89
C PHE A 326 1.63 -6.11 2.51
N ILE A 327 0.44 -6.41 2.00
CA ILE A 327 0.27 -6.98 0.67
C ILE A 327 -0.68 -6.10 -0.13
N THR A 328 -0.19 -5.52 -1.22
CA THR A 328 -1.01 -4.75 -2.16
C THR A 328 -1.14 -5.48 -3.49
N ILE A 329 -2.37 -5.62 -3.96
CA ILE A 329 -2.71 -6.38 -5.16
C ILE A 329 -3.20 -5.42 -6.25
N ASN A 330 -2.77 -5.64 -7.49
CA ASN A 330 -3.26 -4.93 -8.65
C ASN A 330 -4.33 -5.75 -9.36
N ASN A 331 -5.28 -5.11 -10.04
CA ASN A 331 -6.30 -5.79 -10.84
C ASN A 331 -5.71 -6.77 -11.88
N LYS A 332 -4.51 -6.48 -12.36
CA LYS A 332 -3.78 -7.34 -13.32
C LYS A 332 -3.18 -8.61 -12.72
N ALA A 333 -3.35 -8.81 -11.40
CA ALA A 333 -2.97 -10.06 -10.75
C ALA A 333 -3.90 -11.21 -11.17
N GLU A 334 -5.22 -11.01 -11.06
CA GLU A 334 -6.20 -12.08 -11.29
C GLU A 334 -7.51 -11.58 -11.95
N GLY A 335 -7.63 -10.26 -12.22
CA GLY A 335 -8.84 -9.66 -12.81
C GLY A 335 -9.48 -8.60 -11.91
N SER A 336 -9.62 -8.84 -10.61
CA SER A 336 -10.19 -7.90 -9.66
C SER A 336 -9.41 -7.91 -8.35
N ALA A 337 -8.76 -6.81 -8.04
CA ALA A 337 -7.94 -6.73 -6.84
C ALA A 337 -8.74 -6.92 -5.53
N PRO A 338 -9.96 -6.37 -5.34
CA PRO A 338 -10.78 -6.65 -4.16
C PRO A 338 -11.13 -8.14 -4.00
N CYS A 339 -11.49 -8.81 -5.10
CA CYS A 339 -11.77 -10.25 -5.07
C CYS A 339 -10.51 -11.08 -4.74
N SER A 340 -9.35 -10.69 -5.29
CA SER A 340 -8.07 -11.31 -4.93
C SER A 340 -7.72 -11.11 -3.46
N VAL A 341 -8.00 -9.92 -2.89
CA VAL A 341 -7.81 -9.64 -1.45
C VAL A 341 -8.70 -10.55 -0.60
N GLU A 342 -9.97 -10.74 -0.99
CA GLU A 342 -10.90 -11.63 -0.27
C GLU A 342 -10.40 -13.08 -0.29
N LYS A 343 -10.00 -13.60 -1.44
CA LYS A 343 -9.44 -14.95 -1.57
C LYS A 343 -8.14 -15.12 -0.78
N LEU A 344 -7.26 -14.12 -0.79
CA LEU A 344 -6.04 -14.15 0.00
C LEU A 344 -6.32 -14.12 1.49
N ALA A 345 -7.28 -13.30 1.94
CA ALA A 345 -7.68 -13.25 3.35
C ALA A 345 -8.23 -14.59 3.84
N ALA A 346 -9.05 -15.25 3.02
CA ALA A 346 -9.57 -16.60 3.30
C ALA A 346 -8.44 -17.63 3.40
N ALA A 347 -7.48 -17.60 2.47
CA ALA A 347 -6.32 -18.48 2.50
C ALA A 347 -5.44 -18.26 3.75
N ILE A 348 -5.21 -17.00 4.16
CA ILE A 348 -4.48 -16.68 5.39
C ILE A 348 -5.21 -17.23 6.62
N ALA A 349 -6.54 -17.10 6.69
CA ALA A 349 -7.33 -17.60 7.81
C ALA A 349 -7.21 -19.13 7.94
N VAL A 350 -7.25 -19.87 6.83
CA VAL A 350 -7.09 -21.34 6.82
C VAL A 350 -5.72 -21.75 7.34
N VAL A 351 -4.65 -21.11 6.88
CA VAL A 351 -3.27 -21.43 7.34
C VAL A 351 -3.12 -21.11 8.81
N SER A 352 -3.65 -19.97 9.28
CA SER A 352 -3.53 -19.53 10.68
C SER A 352 -4.25 -20.46 11.66
N THR A 353 -5.33 -21.12 11.24
CA THR A 353 -6.06 -22.11 12.08
C THR A 353 -5.45 -23.49 12.04
N GLY A 354 -4.72 -23.84 10.98
CA GLY A 354 -4.05 -25.15 10.83
C GLY A 354 -2.75 -25.28 11.62
N ASP A 355 -2.09 -24.18 11.97
CA ASP A 355 -0.86 -24.18 12.78
C ASP A 355 -1.15 -24.29 14.31
N GLU A 356 -2.41 -24.20 14.74
CA GLU A 356 -2.83 -24.35 16.15
C GLU A 356 -3.26 -25.77 16.53
N ALA A 357 -3.28 -26.71 15.59
CA ALA A 357 -3.65 -28.11 15.77
C ALA A 357 -2.43 -29.05 15.76
#